data_d210bf8914877adc7d917be210fff1a3
#
_entry.id   d210bf8914877adc7d917be210fff1a3
#
_cell.length_a   1.000
_cell.length_b   1.000
_cell.length_c   1.000
_cell.angle_alpha   90.00
_cell.angle_beta   90.00
_cell.angle_gamma   90.00
#
_symmetry.space_group_name_H-M   'P 1'
#
loop_
_entity.id
_entity.type
_entity.pdbx_description
1 polymer ?
#
loop_
_entity_poly.entity_id
_entity_poly.type
_entity_poly.pdbx_seq_one_letter_code
_entity_poly.pdbx_strand_id
1 'polypeptide(L)'
;MRAQAGATDDCVFCGIVAGTVPCATVAEDATTLAFMDIDPGSDGHLLVVPKRHSTDLLDIPADDLAATTLAAQRIARAAITGLGADGVNLLNCSGPAAWQTVFHFHLHVIPRYRDPGRDRLRLPFEPGRPADAESIAERARVVAASL
;
A
#
# COMPACT_ATOMS: atom_id res chain seq x y z
N MET A 1 -23.58 17.15 -5.35
CA MET A 1 -23.70 16.18 -4.26
C MET A 1 -22.54 15.21 -4.37
N ARG A 2 -21.54 15.31 -3.50
CA ARG A 2 -20.51 14.27 -3.42
C ARG A 2 -21.11 13.10 -2.67
N ALA A 3 -21.20 11.93 -3.32
CA ALA A 3 -21.55 10.71 -2.64
C ALA A 3 -20.58 10.51 -1.47
N GLN A 4 -21.10 10.30 -0.28
CA GLN A 4 -20.30 9.87 0.85
C GLN A 4 -19.64 8.55 0.45
N ALA A 5 -18.31 8.47 0.51
CA ALA A 5 -17.57 7.25 0.37
C ALA A 5 -17.93 6.34 1.57
N GLY A 6 -19.05 5.63 1.45
CA GLY A 6 -19.51 4.64 2.41
C GLY A 6 -18.93 3.27 2.08
N ALA A 7 -18.88 2.38 3.06
CA ALA A 7 -18.58 0.98 2.85
C ALA A 7 -19.41 0.46 1.66
N THR A 8 -18.74 -0.18 0.71
CA THR A 8 -19.44 -0.84 -0.40
C THR A 8 -19.64 -2.29 -0.02
N ASP A 9 -20.87 -2.80 -0.15
CA ASP A 9 -21.24 -4.17 0.25
C ASP A 9 -20.35 -5.26 -0.43
N ASP A 10 -19.81 -4.94 -1.61
CA ASP A 10 -18.95 -5.84 -2.39
C ASP A 10 -17.44 -5.67 -2.12
N CYS A 11 -17.02 -4.74 -1.27
CA CYS A 11 -15.62 -4.51 -0.99
C CYS A 11 -15.12 -5.43 0.13
N VAL A 12 -14.19 -6.34 -0.19
CA VAL A 12 -13.62 -7.28 0.78
C VAL A 12 -12.93 -6.55 1.95
N PHE A 13 -12.25 -5.42 1.70
CA PHE A 13 -11.59 -4.67 2.78
C PHE A 13 -12.58 -3.89 3.64
N CYS A 14 -13.69 -3.40 3.09
CA CYS A 14 -14.80 -2.90 3.88
C CYS A 14 -15.38 -3.98 4.79
N GLY A 15 -15.50 -5.21 4.29
CA GLY A 15 -15.92 -6.36 5.07
C GLY A 15 -14.94 -6.70 6.21
N ILE A 16 -13.65 -6.60 5.96
CA ILE A 16 -12.61 -6.78 6.99
C ILE A 16 -12.72 -5.68 8.06
N VAL A 17 -12.84 -4.42 7.65
CA VAL A 17 -13.02 -3.28 8.56
C VAL A 17 -14.29 -3.42 9.41
N ALA A 18 -15.37 -3.93 8.83
CA ALA A 18 -16.64 -4.17 9.52
C ALA A 18 -16.61 -5.45 10.40
N GLY A 19 -15.56 -6.27 10.31
CA GLY A 19 -15.48 -7.53 11.04
C GLY A 19 -16.32 -8.67 10.48
N THR A 20 -16.88 -8.52 9.28
CA THR A 20 -17.67 -9.57 8.60
C THR A 20 -16.83 -10.52 7.76
N VAL A 21 -15.61 -10.10 7.39
CA VAL A 21 -14.62 -10.92 6.72
C VAL A 21 -13.43 -11.11 7.68
N PRO A 22 -13.02 -12.36 7.99
CA PRO A 22 -11.92 -12.60 8.93
C PRO A 22 -10.58 -12.17 8.34
N CYS A 23 -9.68 -11.72 9.20
CA CYS A 23 -8.29 -11.42 8.87
C CYS A 23 -7.39 -11.66 10.10
N ALA A 24 -6.08 -11.76 9.86
CA ALA A 24 -5.10 -11.73 10.94
C ALA A 24 -4.71 -10.27 11.21
N THR A 25 -5.39 -9.65 12.16
CA THR A 25 -5.17 -8.23 12.55
C THR A 25 -3.81 -8.06 13.22
N VAL A 26 -3.08 -7.03 12.82
CA VAL A 26 -1.80 -6.62 13.40
C VAL A 26 -1.96 -5.41 14.30
N ALA A 27 -2.67 -4.39 13.83
CA ALA A 27 -2.94 -3.16 14.57
C ALA A 27 -4.22 -2.50 14.07
N GLU A 28 -4.89 -1.79 14.96
CA GLU A 28 -6.11 -1.06 14.66
C GLU A 28 -6.17 0.21 15.50
N ASP A 29 -6.62 1.30 14.89
CA ASP A 29 -6.96 2.53 15.59
C ASP A 29 -8.32 3.10 15.07
N ALA A 30 -8.65 4.34 15.41
CA ALA A 30 -9.92 4.94 15.02
C ALA A 30 -10.09 5.07 13.49
N THR A 31 -9.01 5.18 12.74
CA THR A 31 -9.01 5.54 11.31
C THR A 31 -8.36 4.50 10.41
N THR A 32 -7.51 3.62 10.95
CA THR A 32 -6.75 2.65 10.17
C THR A 32 -6.86 1.23 10.72
N LEU A 33 -6.64 0.26 9.85
CA LEU A 33 -6.54 -1.16 10.18
C LEU A 33 -5.35 -1.75 9.42
N ALA A 34 -4.52 -2.53 10.13
CA ALA A 34 -3.41 -3.28 9.56
C ALA A 34 -3.63 -4.78 9.77
N PHE A 35 -3.48 -5.57 8.72
CA PHE A 35 -3.67 -7.02 8.74
C PHE A 35 -2.73 -7.72 7.77
N MET A 36 -2.49 -9.02 8.03
CA MET A 36 -1.59 -9.82 7.20
C MET A 36 -2.18 -10.08 5.81
N ASP A 37 -1.34 -9.99 4.78
CA ASP A 37 -1.70 -10.41 3.43
C ASP A 37 -1.84 -11.94 3.40
N ILE A 38 -2.89 -12.44 2.75
CA ILE A 38 -3.14 -13.90 2.61
C ILE A 38 -2.36 -14.52 1.44
N ASP A 39 -1.79 -13.69 0.56
CA ASP A 39 -0.93 -14.10 -0.55
C ASP A 39 0.40 -13.34 -0.49
N PRO A 40 1.22 -13.60 0.54
CA PRO A 40 2.37 -12.78 0.85
C PRO A 40 3.50 -12.96 -0.17
N GLY A 41 4.08 -11.84 -0.61
CA GLY A 41 5.27 -11.84 -1.47
C GLY A 41 6.57 -12.07 -0.69
N SER A 42 6.58 -11.78 0.61
CA SER A 42 7.67 -12.06 1.54
C SER A 42 7.11 -12.44 2.89
N ASP A 43 7.96 -13.00 3.75
CA ASP A 43 7.58 -13.32 5.12
C ASP A 43 7.17 -12.05 5.88
N GLY A 44 5.96 -12.05 6.43
CA GLY A 44 5.41 -10.90 7.14
C GLY A 44 4.85 -9.77 6.27
N HIS A 45 4.61 -9.99 4.97
CA HIS A 45 3.92 -9.05 4.10
C HIS A 45 2.52 -8.75 4.64
N LEU A 46 2.19 -7.47 4.79
CA LEU A 46 0.93 -7.03 5.35
C LEU A 46 0.39 -5.79 4.65
N LEU A 47 -0.87 -5.49 4.93
CA LEU A 47 -1.61 -4.37 4.36
C LEU A 47 -2.02 -3.40 5.44
N VAL A 48 -2.01 -2.12 5.13
CA VAL A 48 -2.58 -1.05 5.95
C VAL A 48 -3.64 -0.32 5.14
N VAL A 49 -4.84 -0.24 5.67
CA VAL A 49 -5.98 0.38 5.00
C VAL A 49 -6.60 1.50 5.85
N PRO A 50 -7.14 2.56 5.24
CA PRO A 50 -8.05 3.46 5.95
C PRO A 50 -9.38 2.73 6.19
N LYS A 51 -10.02 2.97 7.32
CA LYS A 51 -11.35 2.40 7.61
C LYS A 51 -12.43 2.97 6.71
N ARG A 52 -12.31 4.25 6.34
CA ARG A 52 -13.18 4.88 5.36
C ARG A 52 -12.78 4.41 3.95
N HIS A 53 -13.75 3.97 3.18
CA HIS A 53 -13.52 3.53 1.81
C HIS A 53 -13.06 4.69 0.93
N SER A 54 -11.97 4.47 0.20
CA SER A 54 -11.49 5.26 -0.94
C SER A 54 -10.96 4.28 -1.96
N THR A 55 -11.14 4.54 -3.23
CA THR A 55 -10.77 3.59 -4.29
C THR A 55 -9.26 3.41 -4.40
N ASP A 56 -8.54 4.54 -4.49
CA ASP A 56 -7.11 4.53 -4.73
C ASP A 56 -6.44 5.84 -4.25
N LEU A 57 -5.18 6.04 -4.64
CA LEU A 57 -4.40 7.22 -4.28
C LEU A 57 -5.00 8.54 -4.79
N LEU A 58 -5.79 8.49 -5.86
CA LEU A 58 -6.28 9.70 -6.52
C LEU A 58 -7.56 10.25 -5.86
N ASP A 59 -8.30 9.42 -5.11
CA ASP A 59 -9.54 9.84 -4.47
C ASP A 59 -9.49 9.81 -2.93
N ILE A 60 -8.42 9.25 -2.31
CA ILE A 60 -8.29 9.23 -0.85
C ILE A 60 -8.16 10.64 -0.27
N PRO A 61 -8.91 11.01 0.79
CA PRO A 61 -8.71 12.26 1.50
C PRO A 61 -7.32 12.37 2.12
N ALA A 62 -6.76 13.58 2.15
CA ALA A 62 -5.39 13.83 2.60
C ALA A 62 -5.12 13.39 4.05
N ASP A 63 -6.09 13.56 4.95
CA ASP A 63 -5.98 13.12 6.34
C ASP A 63 -5.99 11.59 6.47
N ASP A 64 -6.79 10.87 5.68
CA ASP A 64 -6.78 9.42 5.65
C ASP A 64 -5.47 8.88 5.05
N LEU A 65 -4.96 9.52 3.99
CA LEU A 65 -3.67 9.19 3.39
C LEU A 65 -2.54 9.35 4.41
N ALA A 66 -2.52 10.49 5.12
CA ALA A 66 -1.54 10.76 6.16
C ALA A 66 -1.62 9.73 7.29
N ALA A 67 -2.82 9.45 7.82
CA ALA A 67 -3.02 8.48 8.89
C ALA A 67 -2.57 7.07 8.47
N THR A 68 -2.94 6.63 7.26
CA THR A 68 -2.56 5.31 6.73
C THR A 68 -1.05 5.20 6.52
N THR A 69 -0.40 6.25 6.04
CA THR A 69 1.05 6.27 5.83
C THR A 69 1.81 6.26 7.16
N LEU A 70 1.36 7.01 8.16
CA LEU A 70 1.96 7.01 9.50
C LEU A 70 1.78 5.65 10.19
N ALA A 71 0.62 5.02 10.02
CA ALA A 71 0.41 3.65 10.50
C ALA A 71 1.37 2.67 9.82
N ALA A 72 1.54 2.75 8.50
CA ALA A 72 2.48 1.93 7.75
C ALA A 72 3.93 2.13 8.21
N GLN A 73 4.35 3.35 8.55
CA GLN A 73 5.68 3.60 9.11
C GLN A 73 5.89 2.89 10.47
N ARG A 74 4.90 2.95 11.37
CA ARG A 74 4.98 2.25 12.66
C ARG A 74 5.09 0.74 12.46
N ILE A 75 4.31 0.19 11.55
CA ILE A 75 4.32 -1.23 11.21
C ILE A 75 5.68 -1.65 10.59
N ALA A 76 6.23 -0.83 9.68
CA ALA A 76 7.54 -1.09 9.08
C ALA A 76 8.64 -1.18 10.15
N ARG A 77 8.65 -0.28 11.14
CA ARG A 77 9.58 -0.35 12.28
C ARG A 77 9.39 -1.63 13.09
N ALA A 78 8.14 -2.03 13.32
CA ALA A 78 7.83 -3.27 14.05
C ALA A 78 8.28 -4.52 13.26
N ALA A 79 8.18 -4.53 11.93
CA ALA A 79 8.67 -5.62 11.09
C ALA A 79 10.20 -5.76 11.15
N ILE A 80 10.94 -4.65 11.16
CA ILE A 80 12.39 -4.68 11.35
C ILE A 80 12.76 -5.31 12.70
N THR A 81 12.15 -4.85 13.78
CA THR A 81 12.49 -5.31 15.12
C THR A 81 11.91 -6.69 15.45
N GLY A 82 10.68 -6.97 15.04
CA GLY A 82 9.97 -8.19 15.42
C GLY A 82 10.27 -9.39 14.52
N LEU A 83 10.45 -9.16 13.23
CA LEU A 83 10.71 -10.22 12.25
C LEU A 83 12.18 -10.30 11.85
N GLY A 84 13.01 -9.34 12.25
CA GLY A 84 14.40 -9.27 11.83
C GLY A 84 14.56 -8.98 10.34
N ALA A 85 13.66 -8.20 9.76
CA ALA A 85 13.75 -7.82 8.36
C ALA A 85 14.98 -6.94 8.10
N ASP A 86 15.62 -7.14 6.95
CA ASP A 86 16.78 -6.36 6.52
C ASP A 86 16.39 -5.03 5.89
N GLY A 87 15.16 -4.89 5.46
CA GLY A 87 14.58 -3.68 4.86
C GLY A 87 13.07 -3.78 4.72
N VAL A 88 12.45 -2.73 4.21
CA VAL A 88 11.00 -2.68 3.93
C VAL A 88 10.75 -1.92 2.64
N ASN A 89 9.88 -2.47 1.79
CA ASN A 89 9.23 -1.70 0.73
C ASN A 89 7.84 -1.28 1.16
N LEU A 90 7.49 -0.05 0.87
CA LEU A 90 6.13 0.46 0.97
C LEU A 90 5.60 0.65 -0.45
N LEU A 91 4.50 -0.01 -0.78
CA LEU A 91 3.95 0.00 -2.13
C LEU A 91 2.47 0.34 -2.10
N ASN A 92 2.05 1.26 -2.96
CA ASN A 92 0.66 1.47 -3.32
C ASN A 92 0.47 1.17 -4.81
N CYS A 93 -0.61 0.47 -5.12
CA CYS A 93 -1.03 0.17 -6.49
C CYS A 93 -2.34 0.92 -6.75
N SER A 94 -2.31 1.91 -7.63
CA SER A 94 -3.49 2.70 -8.02
C SER A 94 -3.78 2.47 -9.49
N GLY A 95 -4.94 1.87 -9.77
CA GLY A 95 -5.39 1.48 -11.10
C GLY A 95 -4.91 0.09 -11.54
N PRO A 96 -5.67 -0.58 -12.43
CA PRO A 96 -5.37 -1.94 -12.89
C PRO A 96 -4.01 -2.06 -13.59
N ALA A 97 -3.60 -1.02 -14.35
CA ALA A 97 -2.29 -0.99 -15.01
C ALA A 97 -1.11 -0.93 -14.03
N ALA A 98 -1.37 -0.52 -12.79
CA ALA A 98 -0.41 -0.49 -11.69
C ALA A 98 -0.63 -1.64 -10.69
N TRP A 99 -1.26 -2.73 -11.13
CA TRP A 99 -1.53 -3.98 -10.38
C TRP A 99 -2.52 -3.86 -9.22
N GLN A 100 -3.36 -2.85 -9.20
CA GLN A 100 -4.44 -2.78 -8.22
C GLN A 100 -5.47 -3.89 -8.50
N THR A 101 -5.74 -4.73 -7.52
CA THR A 101 -6.72 -5.81 -7.59
C THR A 101 -7.91 -5.61 -6.66
N VAL A 102 -7.71 -4.94 -5.52
CA VAL A 102 -8.77 -4.54 -4.59
C VAL A 102 -8.92 -3.03 -4.62
N PHE A 103 -10.11 -2.56 -4.98
CA PHE A 103 -10.41 -1.13 -5.15
C PHE A 103 -10.86 -0.49 -3.84
N HIS A 104 -10.02 -0.61 -2.85
CA HIS A 104 -10.00 0.08 -1.58
C HIS A 104 -8.54 0.46 -1.32
N PHE A 105 -8.26 1.73 -1.10
CA PHE A 105 -6.88 2.20 -0.91
C PHE A 105 -6.15 1.35 0.13
N HIS A 106 -4.98 0.89 -0.20
CA HIS A 106 -4.13 0.16 0.73
C HIS A 106 -2.66 0.37 0.44
N LEU A 107 -1.87 0.32 1.51
CA LEU A 107 -0.42 0.29 1.44
C LEU A 107 0.05 -1.12 1.78
N HIS A 108 0.84 -1.70 0.88
CA HIS A 108 1.60 -2.90 1.18
C HIS A 108 2.81 -2.49 2.02
N VAL A 109 2.98 -3.12 3.16
CA VAL A 109 4.23 -3.09 3.94
C VAL A 109 4.90 -4.43 3.74
N ILE A 110 6.02 -4.43 3.02
CA ILE A 110 6.67 -5.64 2.54
C ILE A 110 8.04 -5.73 3.20
N PRO A 111 8.19 -6.53 4.28
CA PRO A 111 9.49 -6.80 4.85
C PRO A 111 10.38 -7.50 3.83
N ARG A 112 11.64 -7.08 3.73
CA ARG A 112 12.59 -7.63 2.78
C ARG A 112 13.72 -8.32 3.54
N TYR A 113 14.17 -9.44 2.99
CA TYR A 113 15.20 -10.27 3.61
C TYR A 113 16.29 -10.65 2.62
N ARG A 114 17.52 -10.73 3.09
CA ARG A 114 18.62 -11.31 2.33
C ARG A 114 18.49 -12.83 2.19
N ASP A 115 17.75 -13.45 3.11
CA ASP A 115 17.43 -14.87 3.05
C ASP A 115 16.41 -15.15 1.93
N PRO A 116 16.77 -15.88 0.86
CA PRO A 116 15.86 -16.18 -0.25
C PRO A 116 14.71 -17.13 0.16
N GLY A 117 14.81 -17.80 1.30
CA GLY A 117 13.74 -18.62 1.86
C GLY A 117 12.58 -17.79 2.41
N ARG A 118 12.84 -16.53 2.77
CA ARG A 118 11.86 -15.61 3.34
C ARG A 118 11.38 -14.53 2.35
N ASP A 119 12.11 -14.31 1.26
CA ASP A 119 11.83 -13.23 0.30
C ASP A 119 12.07 -13.72 -1.13
N ARG A 120 10.99 -13.79 -1.91
CA ARG A 120 11.01 -14.18 -3.33
C ARG A 120 10.74 -13.02 -4.27
N LEU A 121 10.47 -11.83 -3.73
CA LEU A 121 10.13 -10.68 -4.55
C LEU A 121 11.32 -10.19 -5.37
N ARG A 122 11.01 -9.71 -6.56
CA ARG A 122 11.91 -8.97 -7.42
C ARG A 122 11.39 -7.54 -7.56
N LEU A 123 12.29 -6.60 -7.81
CA LEU A 123 11.87 -5.25 -8.18
C LEU A 123 11.02 -5.29 -9.45
N PRO A 124 9.97 -4.46 -9.56
CA PRO A 124 9.14 -4.41 -10.76
C PRO A 124 9.82 -3.70 -11.94
N PHE A 125 11.04 -3.23 -11.77
CA PHE A 125 11.85 -2.57 -12.79
C PHE A 125 13.33 -2.93 -12.59
N GLU A 126 14.10 -2.87 -13.68
CA GLU A 126 15.55 -3.07 -13.64
C GLU A 126 16.24 -1.71 -13.53
N PRO A 127 16.97 -1.44 -12.42
CA PRO A 127 17.80 -0.25 -12.32
C PRO A 127 18.97 -0.29 -13.31
N GLY A 128 19.52 0.89 -13.64
CA GLY A 128 20.70 0.99 -14.50
C GLY A 128 20.41 1.13 -16.00
N ARG A 129 19.17 1.42 -16.37
CA ARG A 129 18.77 1.78 -17.74
C ARG A 129 18.37 3.26 -17.78
N PRO A 130 19.33 4.20 -17.89
CA PRO A 130 19.00 5.63 -17.90
C PRO A 130 18.29 6.00 -19.21
N ALA A 131 17.25 6.84 -19.10
CA ALA A 131 16.67 7.50 -20.25
C ALA A 131 17.56 8.67 -20.69
N ASP A 132 17.38 9.16 -21.93
CA ASP A 132 18.08 10.34 -22.38
C ASP A 132 17.61 11.62 -21.65
N ALA A 133 18.53 12.58 -21.50
CA ALA A 133 18.27 13.78 -20.70
C ALA A 133 17.14 14.66 -21.25
N GLU A 134 16.97 14.70 -22.57
CA GLU A 134 15.93 15.51 -23.22
C GLU A 134 14.54 14.94 -22.93
N SER A 135 14.36 13.64 -23.07
CA SER A 135 13.12 12.94 -22.70
C SER A 135 12.76 13.13 -21.22
N ILE A 136 13.74 13.05 -20.33
CA ILE A 136 13.54 13.29 -18.90
C ILE A 136 13.04 14.73 -18.66
N ALA A 137 13.72 15.71 -19.26
CA ALA A 137 13.36 17.11 -19.09
C ALA A 137 11.97 17.44 -19.66
N GLU A 138 11.62 16.85 -20.80
CA GLU A 138 10.29 17.03 -21.40
C GLU A 138 9.18 16.46 -20.52
N ARG A 139 9.35 15.24 -19.98
CA ARG A 139 8.36 14.64 -19.06
C ARG A 139 8.22 15.45 -17.77
N ALA A 140 9.31 15.97 -17.25
CA ALA A 140 9.29 16.86 -16.09
C ALA A 140 8.44 18.11 -16.35
N ARG A 141 8.60 18.74 -17.51
CA ARG A 141 7.81 19.93 -17.92
C ARG A 141 6.31 19.59 -18.04
N VAL A 142 5.98 18.46 -18.67
CA VAL A 142 4.58 18.03 -18.83
C VAL A 142 3.91 17.81 -17.47
N VAL A 143 4.55 17.09 -16.58
CA VAL A 143 4.02 16.84 -15.22
C VAL A 143 3.89 18.13 -14.44
N ALA A 144 4.93 18.98 -14.43
CA ALA A 144 4.91 20.27 -13.73
C ALA A 144 3.80 21.20 -14.21
N ALA A 145 3.51 21.21 -15.52
CA ALA A 145 2.44 22.01 -16.10
C ALA A 145 1.03 21.49 -15.76
N SER A 146 0.92 20.30 -15.17
CA SER A 146 -0.34 19.65 -14.80
C SER A 146 -0.64 19.75 -13.30
N LEU A 147 0.27 20.35 -12.52
CA LEU A 147 0.08 20.60 -11.09
C LEU A 147 -0.77 21.86 -10.84
#